data_c5dbf36e4e309298dcbf4e1cece6a3e4
#
_entry.id   c5dbf36e4e309298dcbf4e1cece6a3e4
#
_cell.length_a   1.000
_cell.length_b   1.000
_cell.length_c   1.000
_cell.angle_alpha   90.00
_cell.angle_beta   90.00
_cell.angle_gamma   90.00
#
_symmetry.space_group_name_H-M   'P 1'
#
loop_
_entity.id
_entity.type
_entity.pdbx_description
1 polymer ?
#
loop_
_entity_poly.entity_id
_entity_poly.type
_entity_poly.pdbx_seq_one_letter_code
_entity_poly.pdbx_strand_id
1 'polypeptide(L)'
;MESSENYLLIDHLVLITGLTDRTIRNYISSGILQGEKINGIWHFTPEQVECFICHPAVRPSILTKQHSAVYDFLSNNEKKEYEVCMILDIPGKSKKAIAEYFCYHISNEDYQNIHFSFDGVNKVPRVILKGNAAEVLRLANGFTLDQSLSQPVG
;
A
#
# COMPACT_ATOMS: atom_id res chain seq x y z
N MET A 1 9.43 -11.61 -23.16
CA MET A 1 9.29 -11.39 -22.68
C MET A 1 9.04 -10.80 -22.05
N GLU A 2 8.76 -10.30 -21.68
CA GLU A 2 8.57 -9.72 -21.15
C GLU A 2 8.17 -9.40 -20.31
N SER A 3 7.91 -9.30 -19.94
CA SER A 3 7.47 -9.22 -18.97
C SER A 3 7.64 -8.34 -17.99
N SER A 4 8.03 -7.80 -17.89
CA SER A 4 8.40 -6.81 -17.22
C SER A 4 7.58 -6.13 -16.42
N GLU A 5 6.56 -6.12 -16.60
CA GLU A 5 5.83 -5.17 -16.23
C GLU A 5 5.41 -5.17 -14.90
N ASN A 6 5.69 -6.02 -14.06
CA ASN A 6 5.17 -6.08 -12.72
C ASN A 6 6.17 -5.62 -11.67
N TYR A 7 7.03 -4.67 -12.04
CA TYR A 7 7.93 -4.07 -11.07
C TYR A 7 7.22 -3.00 -10.27
N LEU A 8 7.57 -2.90 -9.00
CA LEU A 8 7.15 -1.82 -8.13
C LEU A 8 8.30 -0.85 -7.95
N LEU A 9 7.97 0.41 -7.74
CA LEU A 9 8.96 1.47 -7.54
C LEU A 9 8.96 1.91 -6.08
N ILE A 10 9.92 2.74 -5.69
CA ILE A 10 10.00 3.23 -4.32
C ILE A 10 8.71 3.93 -3.91
N ASP A 11 8.12 4.71 -4.82
CA ASP A 11 6.87 5.41 -4.49
C ASP A 11 5.76 4.45 -4.12
N HIS A 12 5.71 3.30 -4.78
CA HIS A 12 4.72 2.28 -4.44
C HIS A 12 4.99 1.70 -3.06
N LEU A 13 6.26 1.51 -2.72
CA LEU A 13 6.61 0.99 -1.40
C LEU A 13 6.30 1.99 -0.30
N VAL A 14 6.45 3.28 -0.57
CA VAL A 14 6.04 4.31 0.37
C VAL A 14 4.54 4.19 0.65
N LEU A 15 3.74 4.01 -0.41
CA LEU A 15 2.29 3.86 -0.25
C LEU A 15 1.94 2.58 0.52
N ILE A 16 2.58 1.47 0.16
CA ILE A 16 2.24 0.17 0.75
C ILE A 16 2.61 0.10 2.22
N THR A 17 3.77 0.65 2.59
CA THR A 17 4.32 0.44 3.93
C THR A 17 4.06 1.59 4.88
N GLY A 18 3.83 2.79 4.34
CA GLY A 18 3.76 4.00 5.17
C GLY A 18 5.11 4.53 5.58
N LEU A 19 6.19 3.88 5.18
CA LEU A 19 7.54 4.34 5.49
C LEU A 19 7.94 5.45 4.53
N THR A 20 8.90 6.27 4.95
CA THR A 20 9.37 7.36 4.11
C THR A 20 10.33 6.84 3.04
N ASP A 21 10.49 7.63 1.98
CA ASP A 21 11.46 7.34 0.94
C ASP A 21 12.84 7.12 1.54
N ARG A 22 13.25 7.98 2.46
CA ARG A 22 14.56 7.88 3.09
C ARG A 22 14.72 6.56 3.84
N THR A 23 13.69 6.16 4.58
CA THR A 23 13.75 4.92 5.33
C THR A 23 13.89 3.72 4.37
N ILE A 24 13.12 3.74 3.28
CA ILE A 24 13.20 2.67 2.30
C ILE A 24 14.59 2.61 1.68
N ARG A 25 15.17 3.75 1.32
CA ARG A 25 16.52 3.78 0.77
C ARG A 25 17.55 3.28 1.76
N ASN A 26 17.36 3.55 3.05
CA ASN A 26 18.24 3.01 4.07
C ASN A 26 18.19 1.49 4.12
N TYR A 27 16.99 0.90 3.92
CA TYR A 27 16.88 -0.55 3.88
C TYR A 27 17.54 -1.13 2.64
N ILE A 28 17.51 -0.40 1.51
CA ILE A 28 18.25 -0.82 0.32
C ILE A 28 19.74 -0.83 0.63
N SER A 29 20.25 0.24 1.24
CA SER A 29 21.67 0.36 1.56
C SER A 29 22.15 -0.72 2.51
N SER A 30 21.30 -1.13 3.44
CA SER A 30 21.68 -2.16 4.42
C SER A 30 21.50 -3.58 3.88
N GLY A 31 20.95 -3.73 2.69
CA GLY A 31 20.74 -5.05 2.10
C GLY A 31 19.46 -5.75 2.53
N ILE A 32 18.66 -5.12 3.37
CA ILE A 32 17.40 -5.72 3.82
C ILE A 32 16.37 -5.73 2.69
N LEU A 33 16.33 -4.64 1.90
CA LEU A 33 15.46 -4.58 0.73
C LEU A 33 16.30 -4.79 -0.52
N GLN A 34 15.95 -5.82 -1.28
CA GLN A 34 16.64 -6.16 -2.51
C GLN A 34 15.84 -5.62 -3.69
N GLY A 35 16.56 -5.12 -4.68
CA GLY A 35 15.96 -4.62 -5.90
C GLY A 35 17.01 -4.46 -6.97
N GLU A 36 16.58 -3.95 -8.11
CA GLU A 36 17.47 -3.72 -9.25
C GLU A 36 17.36 -2.27 -9.69
N LYS A 37 18.49 -1.61 -9.89
CA LYS A 37 18.52 -0.23 -10.34
C LYS A 37 18.68 -0.20 -11.85
N ILE A 38 17.64 0.27 -12.53
CA ILE A 38 17.61 0.33 -13.98
C ILE A 38 17.49 1.80 -14.39
N ASN A 39 18.47 2.30 -15.12
CA ASN A 39 18.49 3.70 -15.56
C ASN A 39 18.28 4.67 -14.40
N GLY A 40 18.92 4.38 -13.27
CA GLY A 40 18.85 5.25 -12.10
C GLY A 40 17.62 5.08 -11.24
N ILE A 41 16.71 4.18 -11.61
CA ILE A 41 15.46 3.99 -10.92
C ILE A 41 15.41 2.60 -10.31
N TRP A 42 15.10 2.51 -9.02
CA TRP A 42 14.97 1.23 -8.34
C TRP A 42 13.68 0.52 -8.75
N HIS A 43 13.83 -0.77 -9.07
CA HIS A 43 12.71 -1.64 -9.43
C HIS A 43 12.69 -2.84 -8.51
N PHE A 44 11.51 -3.22 -8.03
CA PHE A 44 11.34 -4.33 -7.10
C PHE A 44 10.29 -5.29 -7.63
N THR A 45 10.61 -6.58 -7.57
CA THR A 45 9.61 -7.59 -7.93
C THR A 45 8.61 -7.75 -6.77
N PRO A 46 7.41 -8.27 -7.04
CA PRO A 46 6.48 -8.54 -5.94
C PRO A 46 7.07 -9.45 -4.87
N GLU A 47 7.89 -10.42 -5.26
CA GLU A 47 8.52 -11.32 -4.30
C GLU A 47 9.52 -10.59 -3.42
N GLN A 48 10.27 -9.66 -3.99
CA GLN A 48 11.21 -8.85 -3.21
C GLN A 48 10.48 -7.97 -2.22
N VAL A 49 9.35 -7.42 -2.63
CA VAL A 49 8.54 -6.58 -1.75
C VAL A 49 7.96 -7.42 -0.61
N GLU A 50 7.48 -8.61 -0.92
CA GLU A 50 6.93 -9.48 0.11
C GLU A 50 7.98 -9.89 1.14
N CYS A 51 9.18 -10.23 0.68
CA CYS A 51 10.28 -10.54 1.60
C CYS A 51 10.60 -9.36 2.49
N PHE A 52 10.55 -8.15 1.93
CA PHE A 52 10.84 -6.94 2.66
C PHE A 52 9.81 -6.67 3.75
N ILE A 53 8.53 -6.71 3.40
CA ILE A 53 7.48 -6.37 4.37
C ILE A 53 7.34 -7.42 5.46
N CYS A 54 7.78 -8.65 5.19
CA CYS A 54 7.76 -9.72 6.19
C CYS A 54 9.02 -9.78 7.03
N HIS A 55 10.03 -8.99 6.70
CA HIS A 55 11.32 -9.05 7.39
C HIS A 55 11.17 -8.64 8.85
N PRO A 56 11.74 -9.41 9.79
CA PRO A 56 11.57 -9.09 11.22
C PRO A 56 12.04 -7.71 11.63
N ALA A 57 13.01 -7.14 10.92
CA ALA A 57 13.50 -5.80 11.22
C ALA A 57 12.59 -4.71 10.67
N VAL A 58 11.69 -5.04 9.75
CA VAL A 58 10.85 -4.06 9.06
C VAL A 58 9.41 -4.10 9.57
N ARG A 59 8.91 -5.30 9.83
CA ARG A 59 7.51 -5.53 10.18
C ARG A 59 7.00 -4.63 11.32
N PRO A 60 7.73 -4.52 12.46
CA PRO A 60 7.23 -3.68 13.54
C PRO A 60 7.05 -2.21 13.14
N SER A 61 7.92 -1.70 12.27
CA SER A 61 7.81 -0.31 11.82
C SER A 61 6.57 -0.10 10.99
N ILE A 62 6.24 -1.06 10.13
CA ILE A 62 5.04 -0.98 9.30
C ILE A 62 3.79 -0.99 10.17
N LEU A 63 3.73 -1.91 11.13
CA LEU A 63 2.58 -1.98 12.03
C LEU A 63 2.42 -0.70 12.85
N THR A 64 3.54 -0.14 13.31
CA THR A 64 3.49 1.12 14.06
C THR A 64 2.89 2.23 13.20
N LYS A 65 3.28 2.32 11.93
CA LYS A 65 2.74 3.33 11.04
C LYS A 65 1.23 3.15 10.83
N GLN A 66 0.79 1.90 10.67
CA GLN A 66 -0.63 1.64 10.48
C GLN A 66 -1.44 2.02 11.71
N HIS A 67 -0.97 1.63 12.89
CA HIS A 67 -1.68 1.97 14.13
C HIS A 67 -1.67 3.47 14.38
N SER A 68 -0.55 4.14 14.07
CA SER A 68 -0.46 5.58 14.22
C SER A 68 -1.44 6.30 13.32
N ALA A 69 -1.64 5.83 12.11
CA ALA A 69 -2.57 6.48 11.18
C ALA A 69 -4.00 6.46 11.74
N VAL A 70 -4.40 5.33 12.32
CA VAL A 70 -5.73 5.23 12.92
C VAL A 70 -5.81 6.11 14.17
N TYR A 71 -4.79 6.04 15.01
CA TYR A 71 -4.75 6.85 16.23
C TYR A 71 -4.82 8.34 15.91
N ASP A 72 -4.04 8.77 14.91
CA ASP A 72 -4.01 10.18 14.52
C ASP A 72 -5.38 10.63 14.01
N PHE A 73 -6.06 9.77 13.26
CA PHE A 73 -7.40 10.09 12.79
C PHE A 73 -8.35 10.30 13.96
N LEU A 74 -8.30 9.42 14.96
CA LEU A 74 -9.18 9.49 16.11
C LEU A 74 -8.86 10.70 16.99
N SER A 75 -7.59 11.08 17.07
CA SER A 75 -7.15 12.17 17.92
C SER A 75 -7.33 13.54 17.31
N ASN A 76 -7.47 13.64 16.00
CA ASN A 76 -7.56 14.93 15.34
C ASN A 76 -8.97 15.49 15.45
N ASN A 77 -9.12 16.55 16.23
CA ASN A 77 -10.41 17.19 16.48
C ASN A 77 -10.69 18.37 15.57
N GLU A 78 -9.75 18.70 14.68
CA GLU A 78 -9.90 19.89 13.82
C GLU A 78 -10.06 19.49 12.35
N LYS A 79 -11.09 18.72 12.10
CA LYS A 79 -11.38 18.31 10.74
C LYS A 79 -12.23 19.35 10.05
N LYS A 80 -11.85 19.74 8.84
CA LYS A 80 -12.50 20.80 8.10
C LYS A 80 -13.53 20.29 7.09
N GLU A 81 -13.56 19.00 6.84
CA GLU A 81 -14.50 18.40 5.91
C GLU A 81 -14.83 17.02 6.41
N TYR A 82 -15.76 16.36 5.74
CA TYR A 82 -16.10 14.99 6.10
C TYR A 82 -14.91 14.10 5.80
N GLU A 83 -14.39 13.44 6.81
CA GLU A 83 -13.27 12.53 6.68
C GLU A 83 -13.68 11.18 7.21
N VAL A 84 -13.03 10.15 6.69
CA VAL A 84 -13.29 8.79 7.09
C VAL A 84 -11.95 8.06 7.25
N CYS A 85 -11.92 7.12 8.16
CA CYS A 85 -10.84 6.15 8.27
C CYS A 85 -11.47 4.79 8.09
N MET A 86 -11.14 4.11 6.99
CA MET A 86 -11.77 2.85 6.62
C MET A 86 -10.75 1.73 6.68
N ILE A 87 -11.13 0.64 7.32
CA ILE A 87 -10.29 -0.56 7.38
C ILE A 87 -11.01 -1.66 6.60
N LEU A 88 -10.37 -2.16 5.55
CA LEU A 88 -10.93 -3.21 4.72
C LEU A 88 -10.12 -4.47 4.90
N ASP A 89 -10.76 -5.55 5.30
CA ASP A 89 -10.14 -6.88 5.29
C ASP A 89 -10.67 -7.59 4.06
N ILE A 90 -9.76 -8.06 3.21
CA ILE A 90 -10.09 -8.53 1.88
C ILE A 90 -9.66 -9.98 1.70
N PRO A 91 -10.46 -10.94 2.18
CA PRO A 91 -10.13 -12.35 2.00
C PRO A 91 -10.36 -12.78 0.56
N GLY A 92 -9.59 -13.76 0.11
CA GLY A 92 -9.83 -14.37 -1.19
C GLY A 92 -9.28 -13.61 -2.37
N LYS A 93 -8.58 -12.52 -2.15
CA LYS A 93 -7.96 -11.77 -3.24
C LYS A 93 -6.45 -11.87 -3.14
N SER A 94 -5.81 -11.76 -4.29
CA SER A 94 -4.36 -11.77 -4.36
C SER A 94 -3.81 -10.49 -3.75
N LYS A 95 -2.78 -10.62 -2.91
CA LYS A 95 -2.11 -9.46 -2.35
C LYS A 95 -1.58 -8.54 -3.43
N LYS A 96 -1.08 -9.13 -4.51
CA LYS A 96 -0.56 -8.38 -5.63
C LYS A 96 -1.66 -7.55 -6.29
N ALA A 97 -2.83 -8.15 -6.53
CA ALA A 97 -3.93 -7.43 -7.16
C ALA A 97 -4.40 -6.27 -6.30
N ILE A 98 -4.47 -6.46 -4.98
CA ILE A 98 -4.88 -5.41 -4.07
C ILE A 98 -3.89 -4.25 -4.11
N ALA A 99 -2.60 -4.57 -3.97
CA ALA A 99 -1.57 -3.53 -3.97
C ALA A 99 -1.55 -2.80 -5.31
N GLU A 100 -1.66 -3.52 -6.41
CA GLU A 100 -1.65 -2.90 -7.73
C GLU A 100 -2.82 -1.95 -7.93
N TYR A 101 -4.02 -2.37 -7.52
CA TYR A 101 -5.20 -1.52 -7.68
C TYR A 101 -5.02 -0.19 -6.94
N PHE A 102 -4.69 -0.25 -5.66
CA PHE A 102 -4.64 0.97 -4.87
C PHE A 102 -3.45 1.84 -5.26
N CYS A 103 -2.30 1.24 -5.55
CA CYS A 103 -1.16 2.03 -5.99
C CYS A 103 -1.42 2.70 -7.33
N TYR A 104 -2.05 1.98 -8.27
CA TYR A 104 -2.35 2.56 -9.57
C TYR A 104 -3.30 3.75 -9.44
N HIS A 105 -4.41 3.56 -8.73
CA HIS A 105 -5.43 4.62 -8.66
C HIS A 105 -4.96 5.81 -7.84
N ILE A 106 -4.24 5.58 -6.75
CA ILE A 106 -3.74 6.69 -5.95
C ILE A 106 -2.67 7.46 -6.69
N SER A 107 -1.82 6.77 -7.46
CA SER A 107 -0.74 7.43 -8.19
C SER A 107 -1.20 8.13 -9.46
N ASN A 108 -2.21 7.57 -10.14
CA ASN A 108 -2.59 8.05 -11.46
C ASN A 108 -3.89 8.83 -11.50
N GLU A 109 -4.66 8.83 -10.43
CA GLU A 109 -5.87 9.61 -10.33
C GLU A 109 -5.68 10.67 -9.27
N ASP A 110 -6.64 11.56 -9.19
CA ASP A 110 -6.45 12.73 -8.35
C ASP A 110 -6.89 12.47 -6.91
N TYR A 111 -6.22 11.55 -6.25
CA TYR A 111 -6.50 11.23 -4.84
C TYR A 111 -5.41 11.80 -3.95
N GLN A 112 -5.33 13.12 -3.89
CA GLN A 112 -4.24 13.76 -3.15
C GLN A 112 -4.46 13.77 -1.65
N ASN A 113 -5.68 13.56 -1.21
CA ASN A 113 -6.02 13.67 0.20
C ASN A 113 -6.36 12.32 0.83
N ILE A 114 -5.80 11.26 0.29
CA ILE A 114 -5.98 9.92 0.84
C ILE A 114 -4.67 9.39 1.35
N HIS A 115 -4.69 8.95 2.61
CA HIS A 115 -3.58 8.21 3.19
C HIS A 115 -3.90 6.73 3.05
N PHE A 116 -2.97 5.97 2.50
CA PHE A 116 -3.14 4.55 2.23
C PHE A 116 -2.10 3.74 2.98
N SER A 117 -2.51 2.64 3.58
CA SER A 117 -1.55 1.64 4.03
C SER A 117 -2.11 0.25 3.79
N PHE A 118 -1.20 -0.70 3.64
CA PHE A 118 -1.52 -2.04 3.23
C PHE A 118 -0.78 -3.04 4.11
N ASP A 119 -1.49 -4.04 4.59
CA ASP A 119 -0.88 -5.14 5.34
C ASP A 119 -1.20 -6.43 4.59
N GLY A 120 -0.20 -6.95 3.87
CA GLY A 120 -0.35 -8.19 3.11
C GLY A 120 0.30 -9.39 3.77
N VAL A 121 0.79 -9.24 5.01
CA VAL A 121 1.50 -10.32 5.67
C VAL A 121 0.54 -11.36 6.23
N ASN A 122 -0.60 -10.93 6.72
CA ASN A 122 -1.58 -11.83 7.30
C ASN A 122 -2.31 -12.60 6.21
N LYS A 123 -2.97 -13.67 6.62
CA LYS A 123 -3.79 -14.47 5.70
C LYS A 123 -4.84 -13.62 5.02
N VAL A 124 -5.43 -12.69 5.75
CA VAL A 124 -6.41 -11.77 5.19
C VAL A 124 -5.73 -10.45 5.00
N PRO A 125 -5.50 -10.04 3.75
CA PRO A 125 -4.89 -8.72 3.50
C PRO A 125 -5.77 -7.60 4.01
N ARG A 126 -5.15 -6.54 4.51
CA ARG A 126 -5.86 -5.41 5.10
C ARG A 126 -5.41 -4.12 4.46
N VAL A 127 -6.37 -3.26 4.13
CA VAL A 127 -6.12 -1.93 3.58
C VAL A 127 -6.71 -0.92 4.55
N ILE A 128 -5.96 0.14 4.83
CA ILE A 128 -6.46 1.26 5.62
C ILE A 128 -6.43 2.49 4.74
N LEU A 129 -7.60 3.13 4.60
CA LEU A 129 -7.74 4.34 3.81
C LEU A 129 -8.24 5.44 4.73
N LYS A 130 -7.58 6.60 4.68
CA LYS A 130 -7.92 7.71 5.55
C LYS A 130 -7.90 9.01 4.75
N GLY A 131 -8.91 9.84 4.91
CA GLY A 131 -8.95 11.14 4.25
C GLY A 131 -10.35 11.58 3.90
N ASN A 132 -10.46 12.35 2.83
CA ASN A 132 -11.73 12.89 2.35
C ASN A 132 -12.73 11.77 2.11
N ALA A 133 -13.91 11.88 2.72
CA ALA A 133 -14.88 10.80 2.71
C ALA A 133 -15.34 10.43 1.30
N ALA A 134 -15.60 11.44 0.46
CA ALA A 134 -16.07 11.18 -0.91
C ALA A 134 -15.00 10.44 -1.71
N GLU A 135 -13.75 10.84 -1.57
CA GLU A 135 -12.65 10.21 -2.30
C GLU A 135 -12.40 8.79 -1.82
N VAL A 136 -12.40 8.59 -0.51
CA VAL A 136 -12.16 7.26 0.04
C VAL A 136 -13.27 6.30 -0.38
N LEU A 137 -14.53 6.76 -0.31
CA LEU A 137 -15.64 5.91 -0.70
C LEU A 137 -15.62 5.59 -2.18
N ARG A 138 -15.26 6.55 -3.02
CA ARG A 138 -15.16 6.31 -4.46
C ARG A 138 -14.07 5.28 -4.76
N LEU A 139 -12.93 5.43 -4.14
CA LEU A 139 -11.81 4.51 -4.36
C LEU A 139 -12.16 3.11 -3.88
N ALA A 140 -12.73 2.99 -2.69
CA ALA A 140 -13.10 1.69 -2.13
C ALA A 140 -14.20 1.03 -2.96
N ASN A 141 -15.20 1.79 -3.39
CA ASN A 141 -16.27 1.26 -4.22
C ASN A 141 -15.74 0.77 -5.56
N GLY A 142 -14.79 1.50 -6.14
CA GLY A 142 -14.18 1.06 -7.39
C GLY A 142 -13.53 -0.30 -7.26
N PHE A 143 -12.88 -0.55 -6.13
CA PHE A 143 -12.26 -1.84 -5.89
C PHE A 143 -13.31 -2.95 -5.77
N THR A 144 -14.36 -2.72 -4.99
CA THR A 144 -15.36 -3.76 -4.75
C THR A 144 -16.19 -4.07 -5.99
N LEU A 145 -16.30 -3.11 -6.91
CA LEU A 145 -17.09 -3.29 -8.11
C LEU A 145 -16.26 -3.72 -9.31
N ASP A 146 -14.95 -3.80 -9.18
CA ASP A 146 -14.07 -4.18 -10.28
C ASP A 146 -14.18 -5.67 -10.53
N GLN A 147 -14.79 -6.03 -11.67
CA GLN A 147 -15.02 -7.42 -12.01
C GLN A 147 -13.72 -8.20 -12.21
N SER A 148 -12.68 -7.53 -12.67
CA SER A 148 -11.40 -8.22 -12.89
C SER A 148 -10.79 -8.70 -11.59
N LEU A 149 -11.15 -8.08 -10.47
CA LEU A 149 -10.66 -8.45 -9.15
C LEU A 149 -11.57 -9.45 -8.45
N SER A 150 -12.71 -9.77 -9.06
CA SER A 150 -13.70 -10.64 -8.44
C SER A 150 -13.60 -12.08 -8.92
N GLN A 151 -12.53 -12.41 -9.64
CA GLN A 151 -12.36 -13.77 -10.12
C GLN A 151 -12.22 -14.74 -8.95
N PRO A 152 -12.95 -15.83 -8.98
CA PRO A 152 -12.81 -16.81 -7.92
C PRO A 152 -11.42 -17.43 -7.94
N VAL A 153 -10.92 -17.67 -6.76
CA VAL A 153 -9.66 -18.33 -6.63
C VAL A 153 -9.93 -19.81 -6.71
N GLY A 154 -9.57 -20.33 -7.73
CA GLY A 154 -9.90 -21.61 -7.85
C GLY A 154 -9.76 -22.61 -8.44
#